data_d0c6c2c24d37a4b101335bec30ffb141
#
_entry.id   d0c6c2c24d37a4b101335bec30ffb141
#
_cell.length_a   1.000
_cell.length_b   1.000
_cell.length_c   1.000
_cell.angle_alpha   90.00
_cell.angle_beta   90.00
_cell.angle_gamma   90.00
#
_symmetry.space_group_name_H-M   'P 1'
#
loop_
_entity.id
_entity.type
_entity.pdbx_description
1 polymer ?
#
loop_
_entity_poly.entity_id
_entity_poly.type
_entity_poly.pdbx_seq_one_letter_code
_entity_poly.pdbx_strand_id
1 'polypeptide(L)'
;MNNPTMMQDSWVSASDPAKICSFDYEAIQEPTKALMHQAARFLYFKNGRGTIEIDGTAYAIVPNTLLAITPWKISDVTEVEETLQFVKVIYDYQYINTVLKGVPGTMDEGSELLRFLSMEPVAYLDSVEARYVDDLMECLKSELGVESTRTPPPDKPFTQLYTINKLIELIITYRRYIMSQRGEKDSRKDAAKESSIFSYIYAHSAEKLTLSRVAEVFFVSESTLSKQISQITGSTFMKLLNSIRIEKASDYLIYTDLTLDEIANLVGFVDASHISKHFVAKVGITPMNYRKIYSKSKNNLNPTDKDVAFAVTDYLFKNYQDSAITASAVASQLGVSVTEMNRLLLYYAEKNFETLLNYIRVNKACELLTSTDYLVIDVALEVGYSNVKTFNMNFYKYTKMTPTEFRDRITLQKSDGSETAGRKSANRRGR
;
A
#
# COMPACT_ATOMS: atom_id res chain seq x y z
N MET A 1 5.91 6.83 -27.92
CA MET A 1 6.96 7.24 -26.94
C MET A 1 6.56 6.63 -25.62
N ASN A 2 7.28 5.60 -25.14
CA ASN A 2 6.97 4.99 -23.85
C ASN A 2 7.28 6.00 -22.75
N ASN A 3 6.25 6.49 -22.07
CA ASN A 3 6.45 7.26 -20.83
C ASN A 3 7.25 6.38 -19.86
N PRO A 4 8.27 6.91 -19.18
CA PRO A 4 8.99 6.14 -18.18
C PRO A 4 8.01 5.67 -17.10
N THR A 5 8.08 4.39 -16.74
CA THR A 5 7.34 3.83 -15.62
C THR A 5 7.72 4.62 -14.36
N MET A 6 6.74 5.16 -13.66
CA MET A 6 6.99 5.84 -12.40
C MET A 6 7.34 4.80 -11.33
N MET A 7 8.34 5.09 -10.51
CA MET A 7 8.75 4.24 -9.40
C MET A 7 8.28 4.88 -8.09
N GLN A 8 7.49 4.15 -7.34
CA GLN A 8 6.99 4.59 -6.04
C GLN A 8 8.02 4.30 -4.94
N ASP A 9 8.15 5.17 -3.98
CA ASP A 9 8.96 4.90 -2.78
C ASP A 9 8.21 3.97 -1.80
N SER A 10 8.95 3.33 -0.87
CA SER A 10 8.40 2.38 0.11
C SER A 10 7.56 3.07 1.20
N TRP A 11 6.39 3.52 0.82
CA TRP A 11 5.48 4.22 1.72
C TRP A 11 4.39 3.29 2.23
N VAL A 12 4.48 2.90 3.48
CA VAL A 12 3.42 2.15 4.15
C VAL A 12 2.32 3.11 4.62
N SER A 13 2.70 4.27 5.15
CA SER A 13 1.78 5.31 5.61
C SER A 13 2.26 6.69 5.20
N ALA A 14 1.32 7.51 4.73
CA ALA A 14 1.58 8.91 4.41
C ALA A 14 1.69 9.81 5.65
N SER A 15 1.19 9.33 6.78
CA SER A 15 1.14 10.09 8.03
C SER A 15 2.23 9.72 9.02
N ASP A 16 2.73 8.50 8.95
CA ASP A 16 3.71 7.97 9.90
C ASP A 16 4.67 6.99 9.20
N PRO A 17 5.93 7.41 8.95
CA PRO A 17 6.94 6.54 8.32
C PRO A 17 7.29 5.30 9.14
N ALA A 18 6.98 5.26 10.44
CA ALA A 18 7.25 4.13 11.31
C ALA A 18 6.13 3.07 11.31
N LYS A 19 4.99 3.34 10.65
CA LYS A 19 3.92 2.37 10.54
C LYS A 19 4.34 1.18 9.66
N ILE A 20 4.08 -0.02 10.16
CA ILE A 20 4.33 -1.28 9.44
C ILE A 20 3.14 -1.68 8.55
N CYS A 21 1.98 -1.08 8.76
CA CYS A 21 0.76 -1.34 8.01
C CYS A 21 -0.14 -0.13 8.00
N SER A 22 -0.81 0.12 6.88
CA SER A 22 -1.88 1.11 6.75
C SER A 22 -3.09 0.54 6.03
N PHE A 23 -4.24 1.09 6.33
CA PHE A 23 -5.53 0.69 5.77
C PHE A 23 -6.24 1.91 5.17
N ASP A 24 -6.82 1.75 3.98
CA ASP A 24 -7.57 2.81 3.34
C ASP A 24 -8.62 2.29 2.36
N TYR A 25 -9.53 3.18 1.95
CA TYR A 25 -10.48 2.95 0.87
C TYR A 25 -10.09 3.76 -0.35
N GLU A 26 -10.22 3.16 -1.53
CA GLU A 26 -9.96 3.85 -2.79
C GLU A 26 -10.98 3.55 -3.86
N ALA A 27 -11.04 4.47 -4.85
CA ALA A 27 -11.84 4.31 -6.05
C ALA A 27 -11.05 4.75 -7.28
N ILE A 28 -11.11 3.94 -8.35
CA ILE A 28 -10.49 4.22 -9.64
C ILE A 28 -11.61 4.29 -10.69
N GLN A 29 -11.63 5.36 -11.47
CA GLN A 29 -12.66 5.63 -12.48
C GLN A 29 -12.13 5.63 -13.92
N GLU A 30 -10.84 5.85 -14.07
CA GLU A 30 -10.15 5.95 -15.34
C GLU A 30 -8.88 5.09 -15.31
N PRO A 31 -8.41 4.59 -16.43
CA PRO A 31 -7.15 3.87 -16.51
C PRO A 31 -6.01 4.64 -15.83
N THR A 32 -5.13 3.93 -15.14
CA THR A 32 -4.00 4.52 -14.44
C THR A 32 -2.73 4.42 -15.28
N LYS A 33 -1.68 5.13 -14.88
CA LYS A 33 -0.35 4.95 -15.46
C LYS A 33 0.38 3.84 -14.76
N ALA A 34 1.23 3.14 -15.50
CA ALA A 34 2.08 2.10 -14.95
C ALA A 34 2.96 2.64 -13.80
N LEU A 35 2.90 1.96 -12.67
CA LEU A 35 3.59 2.33 -11.44
C LEU A 35 4.33 1.12 -10.89
N MET A 36 5.63 1.28 -10.61
CA MET A 36 6.42 0.28 -9.89
C MET A 36 6.25 0.47 -8.40
N HIS A 37 5.70 -0.54 -7.73
CA HIS A 37 5.44 -0.50 -6.30
C HIS A 37 6.68 -0.91 -5.50
N GLN A 38 7.00 -0.19 -4.44
CA GLN A 38 8.07 -0.55 -3.51
C GLN A 38 7.51 -1.13 -2.20
N ALA A 39 6.32 -0.72 -1.78
CA ALA A 39 5.61 -1.32 -0.64
C ALA A 39 4.65 -2.41 -1.11
N ALA A 40 4.58 -3.51 -0.35
CA ALA A 40 3.61 -4.57 -0.59
C ALA A 40 2.19 -4.10 -0.26
N ARG A 41 1.22 -4.61 -0.99
CA ARG A 41 -0.18 -4.26 -0.76
C ARG A 41 -1.16 -5.38 -1.10
N PHE A 42 -2.27 -5.39 -0.38
CA PHE A 42 -3.48 -6.07 -0.78
C PHE A 42 -4.49 -5.04 -1.30
N LEU A 43 -5.14 -5.34 -2.41
CA LEU A 43 -6.26 -4.58 -2.96
C LEU A 43 -7.47 -5.51 -2.99
N TYR A 44 -8.48 -5.21 -2.19
CA TYR A 44 -9.69 -6.02 -2.13
C TYR A 44 -10.86 -5.27 -2.76
N PHE A 45 -11.25 -5.68 -3.97
CA PHE A 45 -12.28 -5.04 -4.77
C PHE A 45 -13.68 -5.44 -4.31
N LYS A 46 -14.41 -4.47 -3.79
CA LYS A 46 -15.78 -4.66 -3.31
C LYS A 46 -16.81 -4.48 -4.42
N ASN A 47 -16.55 -3.52 -5.33
CA ASN A 47 -17.43 -3.18 -6.43
C ASN A 47 -16.59 -2.77 -7.65
N GLY A 48 -17.23 -2.84 -8.83
CA GLY A 48 -16.64 -2.42 -10.10
C GLY A 48 -16.14 -3.56 -10.95
N ARG A 49 -15.87 -3.23 -12.22
CA ARG A 49 -15.32 -4.15 -13.23
C ARG A 49 -14.28 -3.44 -14.05
N GLY A 50 -13.28 -4.18 -14.46
CA GLY A 50 -12.19 -3.64 -15.29
C GLY A 50 -11.06 -4.65 -15.44
N THR A 51 -9.92 -4.14 -15.90
CA THR A 51 -8.71 -4.94 -16.13
C THR A 51 -7.52 -4.25 -15.48
N ILE A 52 -6.71 -5.02 -14.74
CA ILE A 52 -5.41 -4.59 -14.24
C ILE A 52 -4.32 -5.42 -14.91
N GLU A 53 -3.26 -4.76 -15.31
CA GLU A 53 -2.05 -5.42 -15.77
C GLU A 53 -1.02 -5.44 -14.63
N ILE A 54 -0.42 -6.61 -14.37
CA ILE A 54 0.64 -6.79 -13.38
C ILE A 54 1.82 -7.47 -14.07
N ASP A 55 2.96 -6.79 -14.16
CA ASP A 55 4.17 -7.25 -14.86
C ASP A 55 3.89 -7.71 -16.31
N GLY A 56 3.01 -7.02 -17.04
CA GLY A 56 2.64 -7.34 -18.42
C GLY A 56 1.60 -8.45 -18.56
N THR A 57 1.04 -8.96 -17.46
CA THR A 57 -0.04 -9.95 -17.47
C THR A 57 -1.35 -9.29 -17.06
N ALA A 58 -2.37 -9.39 -17.92
CA ALA A 58 -3.69 -8.82 -17.69
C ALA A 58 -4.56 -9.75 -16.82
N TYR A 59 -5.22 -9.17 -15.83
CA TYR A 59 -6.16 -9.85 -14.92
C TYR A 59 -7.48 -9.09 -14.88
N ALA A 60 -8.59 -9.81 -14.96
CA ALA A 60 -9.91 -9.22 -14.79
C ALA A 60 -10.14 -8.81 -13.34
N ILE A 61 -10.75 -7.65 -13.13
CA ILE A 61 -11.25 -7.20 -11.83
C ILE A 61 -12.77 -7.36 -11.83
N VAL A 62 -13.28 -8.10 -10.86
CA VAL A 62 -14.71 -8.27 -10.57
C VAL A 62 -14.95 -8.10 -9.07
N PRO A 63 -16.20 -7.92 -8.60
CA PRO A 63 -16.48 -7.90 -7.17
C PRO A 63 -15.92 -9.15 -6.46
N ASN A 64 -15.37 -8.95 -5.26
CA ASN A 64 -14.67 -9.96 -4.45
C ASN A 64 -13.33 -10.45 -5.05
N THR A 65 -12.69 -9.67 -5.91
CA THR A 65 -11.30 -9.90 -6.30
C THR A 65 -10.37 -9.40 -5.22
N LEU A 66 -9.45 -10.26 -4.76
CA LEU A 66 -8.37 -9.91 -3.84
C LEU A 66 -7.03 -10.00 -4.57
N LEU A 67 -6.33 -8.87 -4.68
CA LEU A 67 -5.00 -8.79 -5.31
C LEU A 67 -3.92 -8.69 -4.24
N ALA A 68 -2.81 -9.38 -4.45
CA ALA A 68 -1.57 -9.25 -3.69
C ALA A 68 -0.47 -8.71 -4.60
N ILE A 69 -0.06 -7.46 -4.41
CA ILE A 69 1.03 -6.84 -5.16
C ILE A 69 2.24 -6.77 -4.23
N THR A 70 3.27 -7.56 -4.54
CA THR A 70 4.53 -7.57 -3.81
C THR A 70 5.44 -6.43 -4.28
N PRO A 71 6.46 -6.04 -3.51
CA PRO A 71 7.41 -5.01 -3.92
C PRO A 71 8.05 -5.32 -5.29
N TRP A 72 8.36 -4.25 -6.04
CA TRP A 72 9.02 -4.27 -7.36
C TRP A 72 8.15 -4.81 -8.50
N LYS A 73 6.87 -5.03 -8.25
CA LYS A 73 5.86 -5.29 -9.27
C LYS A 73 5.46 -3.98 -9.94
N ILE A 74 5.26 -4.04 -11.26
CA ILE A 74 4.67 -2.94 -12.03
C ILE A 74 3.20 -3.26 -12.23
N SER A 75 2.32 -2.33 -11.92
CA SER A 75 0.89 -2.50 -12.23
C SER A 75 0.26 -1.21 -12.74
N ASP A 76 -0.74 -1.36 -13.57
CA ASP A 76 -1.64 -0.31 -14.02
C ASP A 76 -3.03 -0.88 -14.28
N VAL A 77 -4.04 -0.07 -14.00
CA VAL A 77 -5.41 -0.39 -14.41
C VAL A 77 -5.53 0.06 -15.86
N THR A 78 -5.66 -0.89 -16.77
CA THR A 78 -5.69 -0.63 -18.21
C THR A 78 -7.10 -0.34 -18.73
N GLU A 79 -8.12 -0.86 -18.02
CA GLU A 79 -9.53 -0.68 -18.40
C GLU A 79 -10.40 -0.54 -17.15
N VAL A 80 -11.36 0.38 -17.19
CA VAL A 80 -12.37 0.58 -16.15
C VAL A 80 -13.73 0.58 -16.81
N GLU A 81 -14.44 -0.54 -16.73
CA GLU A 81 -15.81 -0.68 -17.23
C GLU A 81 -16.82 -0.06 -16.25
N GLU A 82 -16.63 -0.35 -14.96
CA GLU A 82 -17.38 0.21 -13.84
C GLU A 82 -16.38 0.70 -12.80
N THR A 83 -16.71 1.78 -12.10
CA THR A 83 -15.79 2.31 -11.06
C THR A 83 -15.35 1.24 -10.11
N LEU A 84 -14.06 1.04 -10.04
CA LEU A 84 -13.41 0.12 -9.12
C LEU A 84 -13.41 0.72 -7.72
N GLN A 85 -14.05 0.06 -6.76
CA GLN A 85 -14.02 0.44 -5.35
C GLN A 85 -13.38 -0.68 -4.55
N PHE A 86 -12.34 -0.34 -3.80
CA PHE A 86 -11.56 -1.34 -3.09
C PHE A 86 -11.01 -0.85 -1.76
N VAL A 87 -10.73 -1.81 -0.90
CA VAL A 87 -9.90 -1.64 0.30
C VAL A 87 -8.44 -1.79 -0.11
N LYS A 88 -7.59 -0.89 0.36
CA LYS A 88 -6.14 -0.93 0.18
C LYS A 88 -5.46 -1.12 1.53
N VAL A 89 -4.73 -2.21 1.67
CA VAL A 89 -3.86 -2.49 2.82
C VAL A 89 -2.42 -2.46 2.34
N ILE A 90 -1.63 -1.47 2.76
CA ILE A 90 -0.20 -1.40 2.46
C ILE A 90 0.57 -1.88 3.68
N TYR A 91 1.60 -2.69 3.48
CA TYR A 91 2.39 -3.23 4.59
C TYR A 91 3.87 -3.35 4.26
N ASP A 92 4.68 -3.32 5.31
CA ASP A 92 6.12 -3.55 5.24
C ASP A 92 6.39 -5.04 4.99
N TYR A 93 6.69 -5.34 3.73
CA TYR A 93 6.99 -6.71 3.28
C TYR A 93 8.20 -7.31 3.99
N GLN A 94 9.25 -6.51 4.18
CA GLN A 94 10.49 -7.00 4.77
C GLN A 94 10.31 -7.30 6.27
N TYR A 95 9.56 -6.45 6.96
CA TYR A 95 9.22 -6.68 8.36
C TYR A 95 8.44 -7.99 8.53
N ILE A 96 7.40 -8.20 7.72
CA ILE A 96 6.60 -9.44 7.75
C ILE A 96 7.46 -10.66 7.38
N ASN A 97 8.35 -10.56 6.39
CA ASN A 97 9.30 -11.61 6.03
C ASN A 97 10.22 -11.98 7.21
N THR A 98 10.70 -10.98 7.95
CA THR A 98 11.54 -11.19 9.14
C THR A 98 10.76 -11.91 10.26
N VAL A 99 9.52 -11.50 10.50
CA VAL A 99 8.64 -12.15 11.49
C VAL A 99 8.38 -13.61 11.11
N LEU A 100 8.03 -13.88 9.86
CA LEU A 100 7.77 -15.26 9.40
C LEU A 100 9.00 -16.16 9.51
N LYS A 101 10.19 -15.65 9.19
CA LYS A 101 11.45 -16.39 9.34
C LYS A 101 11.85 -16.60 10.79
N GLY A 102 11.38 -15.78 11.71
CA GLY A 102 11.62 -15.89 13.14
C GLY A 102 10.82 -16.99 13.84
N VAL A 103 9.82 -17.58 13.17
CA VAL A 103 9.01 -18.68 13.73
C VAL A 103 9.81 -19.98 13.63
N PRO A 104 10.14 -20.64 14.76
CA PRO A 104 10.92 -21.88 14.73
C PRO A 104 10.20 -23.00 13.95
N GLY A 105 10.94 -23.68 13.08
CA GLY A 105 10.42 -24.82 12.30
C GLY A 105 9.65 -24.45 11.02
N THR A 106 9.43 -23.15 10.72
CA THR A 106 8.67 -22.70 9.55
C THR A 106 9.49 -21.84 8.58
N MET A 107 10.82 -21.87 8.70
CA MET A 107 11.72 -20.97 7.94
C MET A 107 11.52 -21.09 6.41
N ASP A 108 11.38 -22.32 5.92
CA ASP A 108 11.13 -22.58 4.49
C ASP A 108 9.69 -22.26 4.10
N GLU A 109 8.71 -22.60 4.93
CA GLU A 109 7.29 -22.32 4.69
C GLU A 109 7.00 -20.82 4.63
N GLY A 110 7.58 -20.01 5.53
CA GLY A 110 7.40 -18.56 5.52
C GLY A 110 7.97 -17.89 4.28
N SER A 111 9.14 -18.34 3.82
CA SER A 111 9.76 -17.85 2.58
C SER A 111 8.99 -18.29 1.35
N GLU A 112 8.46 -19.51 1.32
CA GLU A 112 7.61 -20.01 0.26
C GLU A 112 6.28 -19.27 0.19
N LEU A 113 5.67 -18.96 1.34
CA LEU A 113 4.41 -18.24 1.46
C LEU A 113 4.49 -16.86 0.80
N LEU A 114 5.53 -16.07 1.11
CA LEU A 114 5.72 -14.75 0.52
C LEU A 114 6.11 -14.80 -0.96
N ARG A 115 6.91 -15.80 -1.37
CA ARG A 115 7.23 -16.02 -2.77
C ARG A 115 5.97 -16.31 -3.58
N PHE A 116 5.05 -17.06 -3.01
CA PHE A 116 3.78 -17.39 -3.65
C PHE A 116 2.93 -16.15 -3.95
N LEU A 117 2.87 -15.15 -3.06
CA LEU A 117 2.15 -13.90 -3.33
C LEU A 117 2.65 -13.20 -4.61
N SER A 118 3.95 -13.31 -4.89
CA SER A 118 4.53 -12.72 -6.10
C SER A 118 4.17 -13.48 -7.37
N MET A 119 3.92 -14.77 -7.27
CA MET A 119 3.65 -15.65 -8.41
C MET A 119 2.17 -15.70 -8.78
N GLU A 120 1.31 -15.61 -7.79
CA GLU A 120 -0.14 -15.68 -7.90
C GLU A 120 -0.77 -14.41 -7.34
N PRO A 121 -0.80 -13.32 -8.12
CA PRO A 121 -1.19 -12.02 -7.58
C PRO A 121 -2.70 -11.84 -7.46
N VAL A 122 -3.54 -12.78 -7.93
CA VAL A 122 -4.99 -12.61 -8.01
C VAL A 122 -5.72 -13.81 -7.41
N ALA A 123 -6.65 -13.54 -6.50
CA ALA A 123 -7.62 -14.52 -5.98
C ALA A 123 -9.04 -14.02 -6.23
N TYR A 124 -9.89 -14.87 -6.78
CA TYR A 124 -11.32 -14.63 -6.98
C TYR A 124 -12.08 -15.36 -5.88
N LEU A 125 -12.64 -14.59 -4.93
CA LEU A 125 -13.26 -15.15 -3.74
C LEU A 125 -14.73 -15.52 -3.98
N ASP A 126 -15.14 -16.68 -3.50
CA ASP A 126 -16.56 -17.00 -3.39
C ASP A 126 -17.24 -16.20 -2.26
N SER A 127 -18.55 -16.38 -2.08
CA SER A 127 -19.31 -15.62 -1.09
C SER A 127 -18.95 -15.92 0.38
N VAL A 128 -18.40 -17.10 0.67
CA VAL A 128 -17.95 -17.52 2.00
C VAL A 128 -16.57 -16.95 2.29
N GLU A 129 -15.66 -17.11 1.33
CA GLU A 129 -14.30 -16.57 1.35
C GLU A 129 -14.31 -15.04 1.46
N ALA A 130 -15.18 -14.38 0.67
CA ALA A 130 -15.34 -12.93 0.70
C ALA A 130 -15.78 -12.41 2.08
N ARG A 131 -16.72 -13.08 2.75
CA ARG A 131 -17.13 -12.71 4.11
C ARG A 131 -16.00 -12.82 5.12
N TYR A 132 -15.20 -13.88 5.03
CA TYR A 132 -14.05 -14.04 5.92
C TYR A 132 -13.00 -12.93 5.70
N VAL A 133 -12.73 -12.58 4.44
CA VAL A 133 -11.83 -11.47 4.12
C VAL A 133 -12.42 -10.13 4.58
N ASP A 134 -13.74 -9.92 4.48
CA ASP A 134 -14.42 -8.74 5.03
C ASP A 134 -14.19 -8.60 6.53
N ASP A 135 -14.33 -9.68 7.28
CA ASP A 135 -14.10 -9.69 8.73
C ASP A 135 -12.63 -9.35 9.06
N LEU A 136 -11.67 -9.88 8.29
CA LEU A 136 -10.25 -9.54 8.45
C LEU A 136 -9.97 -8.08 8.13
N MET A 137 -10.55 -7.54 7.06
CA MET A 137 -10.41 -6.12 6.69
C MET A 137 -11.01 -5.21 7.77
N GLU A 138 -12.15 -5.57 8.34
CA GLU A 138 -12.76 -4.79 9.43
C GLU A 138 -11.93 -4.86 10.72
N CYS A 139 -11.31 -6.00 11.03
CA CYS A 139 -10.34 -6.13 12.12
C CYS A 139 -9.15 -5.17 11.91
N LEU A 140 -8.53 -5.17 10.72
CA LEU A 140 -7.42 -4.29 10.39
C LEU A 140 -7.83 -2.81 10.46
N LYS A 141 -8.98 -2.45 9.90
CA LYS A 141 -9.54 -1.09 9.96
C LYS A 141 -9.75 -0.63 11.40
N SER A 142 -10.36 -1.48 12.24
CA SER A 142 -10.64 -1.13 13.65
C SER A 142 -9.38 -0.92 14.48
N GLU A 143 -8.25 -1.48 14.05
CA GLU A 143 -6.97 -1.39 14.72
C GLU A 143 -6.10 -0.25 14.18
N LEU A 144 -6.09 -0.06 12.86
CA LEU A 144 -5.21 0.90 12.18
C LEU A 144 -5.87 2.27 11.94
N GLY A 145 -7.21 2.33 12.00
CA GLY A 145 -7.98 3.44 11.46
C GLY A 145 -7.96 3.46 9.94
N VAL A 146 -8.50 4.52 9.36
CA VAL A 146 -8.48 4.78 7.91
C VAL A 146 -7.46 5.88 7.64
N GLU A 147 -6.43 5.59 6.86
CA GLU A 147 -5.28 6.48 6.65
C GLU A 147 -5.72 7.86 6.13
N SER A 148 -6.65 7.89 5.19
CA SER A 148 -7.18 9.14 4.62
C SER A 148 -8.00 9.99 5.58
N THR A 149 -8.49 9.44 6.69
CA THR A 149 -9.23 10.22 7.69
C THR A 149 -8.35 10.71 8.82
N ARG A 150 -7.17 10.12 9.01
CA ARG A 150 -6.27 10.37 10.15
C ARG A 150 -6.97 10.32 11.52
N THR A 151 -8.11 9.67 11.58
CA THR A 151 -8.72 9.38 12.88
C THR A 151 -7.79 8.42 13.58
N PRO A 152 -7.15 8.83 14.68
CA PRO A 152 -6.29 7.92 15.39
C PRO A 152 -7.15 6.75 15.85
N PRO A 153 -6.73 5.51 15.60
CA PRO A 153 -7.40 4.37 16.20
C PRO A 153 -7.39 4.53 17.71
N PRO A 154 -8.39 4.00 18.43
CA PRO A 154 -8.35 4.00 19.88
C PRO A 154 -7.02 3.38 20.33
N ASP A 155 -6.35 4.01 21.30
CA ASP A 155 -5.11 3.50 21.88
C ASP A 155 -5.41 2.15 22.54
N LYS A 156 -5.03 1.08 21.85
CA LYS A 156 -5.25 -0.29 22.27
C LYS A 156 -3.91 -0.93 22.62
N PRO A 157 -3.82 -1.66 23.72
CA PRO A 157 -2.61 -2.41 24.03
C PRO A 157 -2.36 -3.46 22.93
N PHE A 158 -1.08 -3.64 22.56
CA PHE A 158 -0.65 -4.65 21.59
C PHE A 158 -1.09 -4.45 20.13
N THR A 159 -1.50 -3.24 19.72
CA THR A 159 -1.93 -2.92 18.35
C THR A 159 -0.98 -3.46 17.29
N GLN A 160 0.34 -3.24 17.44
CA GLN A 160 1.32 -3.72 16.47
C GLN A 160 1.33 -5.25 16.35
N LEU A 161 1.31 -5.95 17.47
CA LEU A 161 1.31 -7.43 17.48
C LEU A 161 0.00 -7.99 16.90
N TYR A 162 -1.13 -7.36 17.20
CA TYR A 162 -2.42 -7.73 16.65
C TYR A 162 -2.47 -7.52 15.12
N THR A 163 -1.97 -6.37 14.64
CA THR A 163 -1.88 -6.05 13.22
C THR A 163 -1.02 -7.07 12.46
N ILE A 164 0.15 -7.41 13.00
CA ILE A 164 1.05 -8.43 12.42
C ILE A 164 0.33 -9.77 12.31
N ASN A 165 -0.37 -10.19 13.37
CA ASN A 165 -1.11 -11.45 13.38
C ASN A 165 -2.20 -11.45 12.29
N LYS A 166 -2.98 -10.38 12.17
CA LYS A 166 -4.03 -10.27 11.16
C LYS A 166 -3.48 -10.21 9.73
N LEU A 167 -2.32 -9.58 9.51
CA LEU A 167 -1.65 -9.61 8.21
C LEU A 167 -1.16 -11.01 7.85
N ILE A 168 -0.55 -11.73 8.79
CA ILE A 168 -0.11 -13.11 8.58
C ILE A 168 -1.31 -14.02 8.28
N GLU A 169 -2.40 -13.86 9.02
CA GLU A 169 -3.65 -14.58 8.79
C GLU A 169 -4.21 -14.31 7.38
N LEU A 170 -4.23 -13.06 6.94
CA LEU A 170 -4.65 -12.68 5.59
C LEU A 170 -3.77 -13.33 4.51
N ILE A 171 -2.45 -13.32 4.69
CA ILE A 171 -1.48 -13.92 3.76
C ILE A 171 -1.69 -15.44 3.66
N ILE A 172 -1.85 -16.12 4.80
CA ILE A 172 -2.09 -17.57 4.84
C ILE A 172 -3.44 -17.90 4.19
N THR A 173 -4.47 -17.13 4.49
CA THR A 173 -5.82 -17.32 3.95
C THR A 173 -5.83 -17.13 2.44
N TYR A 174 -5.18 -16.08 1.93
CA TYR A 174 -4.99 -15.86 0.51
C TYR A 174 -4.37 -17.08 -0.19
N ARG A 175 -3.28 -17.60 0.37
CA ARG A 175 -2.61 -18.81 -0.15
C ARG A 175 -3.56 -20.01 -0.20
N ARG A 176 -4.28 -20.26 0.89
CA ARG A 176 -5.22 -21.40 1.00
C ARG A 176 -6.34 -21.31 -0.03
N TYR A 177 -6.89 -20.12 -0.28
CA TYR A 177 -7.93 -19.92 -1.28
C TYR A 177 -7.45 -20.22 -2.70
N ILE A 178 -6.27 -19.75 -3.07
CA ILE A 178 -5.73 -20.09 -4.39
C ILE A 178 -5.45 -21.61 -4.51
N MET A 179 -4.95 -22.24 -3.46
CA MET A 179 -4.72 -23.70 -3.47
C MET A 179 -6.02 -24.50 -3.59
N SER A 180 -7.12 -24.05 -2.97
CA SER A 180 -8.42 -24.74 -3.08
C SER A 180 -9.02 -24.64 -4.48
N GLN A 181 -8.78 -23.53 -5.19
CA GLN A 181 -9.29 -23.30 -6.56
C GLN A 181 -8.48 -24.06 -7.63
N ARG A 182 -7.20 -24.33 -7.37
CA ARG A 182 -6.34 -25.15 -8.21
C ARG A 182 -6.26 -26.56 -7.64
N GLY A 183 -6.80 -27.54 -8.30
CA GLY A 183 -6.56 -28.94 -7.90
C GLY A 183 -5.06 -29.22 -7.78
N GLU A 184 -4.65 -30.07 -6.83
CA GLU A 184 -3.26 -30.33 -6.39
C GLU A 184 -2.21 -30.61 -7.49
N LYS A 185 -2.62 -30.82 -8.75
CA LYS A 185 -1.73 -31.27 -9.83
C LYS A 185 -1.03 -30.16 -10.62
N ASP A 186 -1.47 -28.90 -10.56
CA ASP A 186 -0.95 -27.85 -11.47
C ASP A 186 0.06 -26.89 -10.82
N SER A 187 0.15 -26.85 -9.49
CA SER A 187 0.90 -25.83 -8.77
C SER A 187 2.43 -25.91 -8.91
N ARG A 188 3.01 -27.02 -9.35
CA ARG A 188 4.46 -27.21 -9.41
C ARG A 188 5.11 -26.87 -10.76
N LYS A 189 4.38 -26.88 -11.86
CA LYS A 189 4.96 -26.66 -13.21
C LYS A 189 4.93 -25.20 -13.67
N ASP A 190 3.93 -24.42 -13.27
CA ASP A 190 3.81 -23.02 -13.69
C ASP A 190 4.58 -22.06 -12.77
N ALA A 191 4.85 -22.47 -11.55
CA ALA A 191 5.60 -21.70 -10.55
C ALA A 191 7.01 -21.26 -10.98
N ALA A 192 7.64 -21.96 -11.91
CA ALA A 192 9.00 -21.66 -12.37
C ALA A 192 9.06 -20.68 -13.55
N LYS A 193 7.94 -20.33 -14.19
CA LYS A 193 7.93 -19.59 -15.45
C LYS A 193 7.69 -18.09 -15.37
N GLU A 194 7.14 -17.57 -14.28
CA GLU A 194 6.61 -16.17 -14.24
C GLU A 194 7.09 -15.29 -13.08
N SER A 195 8.19 -15.61 -12.46
CA SER A 195 8.80 -14.63 -11.52
C SER A 195 9.37 -13.47 -12.33
N SER A 196 8.81 -12.26 -12.16
CA SER A 196 9.35 -11.08 -12.84
C SER A 196 10.83 -10.90 -12.47
N ILE A 197 11.62 -10.45 -13.43
CA ILE A 197 13.06 -10.15 -13.26
C ILE A 197 13.28 -9.28 -12.00
N PHE A 198 12.44 -8.29 -11.79
CA PHE A 198 12.56 -7.36 -10.66
C PHE A 198 12.26 -8.03 -9.33
N SER A 199 11.23 -8.87 -9.26
CA SER A 199 10.91 -9.66 -8.06
C SER A 199 12.04 -10.62 -7.70
N TYR A 200 12.66 -11.25 -8.70
CA TYR A 200 13.82 -12.10 -8.49
C TYR A 200 15.02 -11.31 -7.94
N ILE A 201 15.35 -10.15 -8.56
CA ILE A 201 16.43 -9.28 -8.08
C ILE A 201 16.14 -8.84 -6.64
N TYR A 202 14.91 -8.48 -6.32
CA TYR A 202 14.51 -8.10 -4.96
C TYR A 202 14.68 -9.25 -3.96
N ALA A 203 14.18 -10.43 -4.28
CA ALA A 203 14.24 -11.61 -3.42
C ALA A 203 15.70 -12.03 -3.12
N HIS A 204 16.57 -11.95 -4.13
CA HIS A 204 17.97 -12.38 -4.05
C HIS A 204 18.96 -11.23 -3.82
N SER A 205 18.48 -10.01 -3.51
CA SER A 205 19.32 -8.82 -3.41
C SER A 205 20.41 -8.90 -2.34
N ALA A 206 20.20 -9.68 -1.29
CA ALA A 206 21.20 -9.89 -0.22
C ALA A 206 22.36 -10.82 -0.65
N GLU A 207 22.18 -11.56 -1.73
CA GLU A 207 23.19 -12.49 -2.25
C GLU A 207 24.23 -11.77 -3.12
N LYS A 208 25.29 -12.48 -3.51
CA LYS A 208 26.24 -12.00 -4.55
C LYS A 208 25.59 -12.11 -5.94
N LEU A 209 24.57 -11.30 -6.16
CA LEU A 209 23.80 -11.30 -7.41
C LEU A 209 24.55 -10.53 -8.50
N THR A 210 24.72 -11.15 -9.67
CA THR A 210 25.33 -10.56 -10.87
C THR A 210 24.31 -10.49 -12.00
N LEU A 211 24.53 -9.57 -12.96
CA LEU A 211 23.70 -9.48 -14.16
C LEU A 211 23.70 -10.80 -14.93
N SER A 212 24.86 -11.47 -15.03
CA SER A 212 25.01 -12.78 -15.66
C SER A 212 24.12 -13.84 -15.01
N ARG A 213 24.13 -13.91 -13.67
CA ARG A 213 23.31 -14.88 -12.94
C ARG A 213 21.82 -14.67 -13.15
N VAL A 214 21.37 -13.41 -13.17
CA VAL A 214 19.96 -13.11 -13.45
C VAL A 214 19.61 -13.45 -14.90
N ALA A 215 20.46 -13.08 -15.85
CA ALA A 215 20.27 -13.40 -17.26
C ALA A 215 20.17 -14.93 -17.52
N GLU A 216 21.00 -15.71 -16.84
CA GLU A 216 20.96 -17.18 -16.88
C GLU A 216 19.63 -17.73 -16.36
N VAL A 217 19.14 -17.24 -15.22
CA VAL A 217 17.88 -17.68 -14.62
C VAL A 217 16.68 -17.41 -15.52
N PHE A 218 16.68 -16.27 -16.24
CA PHE A 218 15.57 -15.88 -17.11
C PHE A 218 15.79 -16.29 -18.59
N PHE A 219 16.85 -17.01 -18.90
CA PHE A 219 17.20 -17.46 -20.27
C PHE A 219 17.26 -16.31 -21.28
N VAL A 220 17.81 -15.16 -20.87
CA VAL A 220 18.05 -13.99 -21.72
C VAL A 220 19.53 -13.64 -21.77
N SER A 221 19.96 -12.88 -22.81
CA SER A 221 21.34 -12.35 -22.81
C SER A 221 21.51 -11.22 -21.79
N GLU A 222 22.73 -11.06 -21.27
CA GLU A 222 23.07 -9.94 -20.36
C GLU A 222 22.76 -8.57 -21.01
N SER A 223 22.99 -8.43 -22.30
CA SER A 223 22.70 -7.20 -23.04
C SER A 223 21.21 -6.92 -23.11
N THR A 224 20.39 -7.94 -23.33
CA THR A 224 18.92 -7.82 -23.33
C THR A 224 18.42 -7.44 -21.96
N LEU A 225 18.88 -8.13 -20.92
CA LEU A 225 18.49 -7.85 -19.53
C LEU A 225 18.89 -6.44 -19.11
N SER A 226 20.14 -6.03 -19.42
CA SER A 226 20.63 -4.67 -19.11
C SER A 226 19.79 -3.59 -19.80
N LYS A 227 19.42 -3.83 -21.06
CA LYS A 227 18.55 -2.91 -21.82
C LYS A 227 17.15 -2.82 -21.20
N GLN A 228 16.54 -3.95 -20.85
CA GLN A 228 15.22 -4.00 -20.19
C GLN A 228 15.23 -3.25 -18.86
N ILE A 229 16.21 -3.54 -17.99
CA ILE A 229 16.37 -2.84 -16.71
C ILE A 229 16.51 -1.34 -16.95
N SER A 230 17.36 -0.92 -17.86
CA SER A 230 17.60 0.50 -18.14
C SER A 230 16.37 1.19 -18.72
N GLN A 231 15.63 0.52 -19.59
CA GLN A 231 14.39 1.07 -20.17
C GLN A 231 13.27 1.27 -19.15
N ILE A 232 13.13 0.33 -18.21
CA ILE A 232 12.07 0.36 -17.21
C ILE A 232 12.44 1.29 -16.04
N THR A 233 13.68 1.18 -15.53
CA THR A 233 14.08 1.88 -14.30
C THR A 233 14.89 3.15 -14.52
N GLY A 234 15.33 3.42 -15.73
CA GLY A 234 16.28 4.50 -16.02
C GLY A 234 17.67 4.28 -15.41
N SER A 235 17.96 3.08 -14.89
CA SER A 235 19.15 2.78 -14.08
C SER A 235 19.87 1.54 -14.56
N THR A 236 21.15 1.42 -14.23
CA THR A 236 21.89 0.17 -14.45
C THR A 236 21.52 -0.88 -13.41
N PHE A 237 21.73 -2.18 -13.73
CA PHE A 237 21.51 -3.29 -12.81
C PHE A 237 22.13 -3.06 -11.42
N MET A 238 23.39 -2.62 -11.36
CA MET A 238 24.08 -2.39 -10.09
C MET A 238 23.48 -1.22 -9.29
N LYS A 239 23.04 -0.16 -9.98
CA LYS A 239 22.33 0.95 -9.30
C LYS A 239 20.99 0.49 -8.76
N LEU A 240 20.23 -0.30 -9.53
CA LEU A 240 18.96 -0.90 -9.08
C LEU A 240 19.19 -1.80 -7.87
N LEU A 241 20.13 -2.75 -7.95
CA LEU A 241 20.45 -3.68 -6.86
C LEU A 241 20.85 -2.93 -5.58
N ASN A 242 21.73 -1.93 -5.70
CA ASN A 242 22.12 -1.11 -4.54
C ASN A 242 20.95 -0.28 -4.00
N SER A 243 20.04 0.20 -4.86
CA SER A 243 18.84 0.90 -4.42
C SER A 243 17.93 0.00 -3.57
N ILE A 244 17.72 -1.25 -4.00
CA ILE A 244 16.96 -2.25 -3.25
C ILE A 244 17.61 -2.55 -1.89
N ARG A 245 18.93 -2.72 -1.88
CA ARG A 245 19.69 -2.97 -0.64
C ARG A 245 19.61 -1.82 0.36
N ILE A 246 19.69 -0.57 -0.13
CA ILE A 246 19.60 0.61 0.72
C ILE A 246 18.19 0.74 1.32
N GLU A 247 17.14 0.41 0.55
CA GLU A 247 15.78 0.41 1.05
C GLU A 247 15.59 -0.58 2.19
N LYS A 248 16.01 -1.84 1.99
CA LYS A 248 16.02 -2.85 3.05
C LYS A 248 16.84 -2.40 4.27
N ALA A 249 17.97 -1.72 4.05
CA ALA A 249 18.78 -1.18 5.13
C ALA A 249 18.06 -0.07 5.91
N SER A 250 17.25 0.76 5.22
CA SER A 250 16.44 1.79 5.87
C SER A 250 15.47 1.20 6.88
N ASP A 251 14.84 0.07 6.53
CA ASP A 251 13.90 -0.64 7.42
C ASP A 251 14.65 -1.17 8.66
N TYR A 252 15.78 -1.84 8.47
CA TYR A 252 16.60 -2.29 9.61
C TYR A 252 17.07 -1.14 10.51
N LEU A 253 17.39 0.03 9.93
CA LEU A 253 17.78 1.20 10.70
C LEU A 253 16.65 1.75 11.57
N ILE A 254 15.39 1.67 11.12
CA ILE A 254 14.21 2.15 11.84
C ILE A 254 13.76 1.15 12.91
N TYR A 255 13.69 -0.14 12.55
CA TYR A 255 12.99 -1.15 13.34
C TYR A 255 13.91 -2.03 14.19
N THR A 256 15.24 -1.88 14.09
CA THR A 256 16.21 -2.70 14.84
C THR A 256 17.34 -1.87 15.45
N ASP A 257 17.98 -2.43 16.48
CA ASP A 257 19.19 -1.88 17.09
C ASP A 257 20.48 -2.44 16.46
N LEU A 258 20.39 -3.12 15.33
CA LEU A 258 21.53 -3.70 14.63
C LEU A 258 22.57 -2.64 14.29
N THR A 259 23.85 -3.01 14.40
CA THR A 259 24.97 -2.19 13.95
C THR A 259 24.95 -2.04 12.42
N LEU A 260 25.62 -1.03 11.91
CA LEU A 260 25.68 -0.82 10.46
C LEU A 260 26.41 -1.94 9.71
N ASP A 261 27.39 -2.61 10.34
CA ASP A 261 28.06 -3.77 9.79
C ASP A 261 27.15 -5.00 9.72
N GLU A 262 26.33 -5.24 10.76
CA GLU A 262 25.32 -6.29 10.74
C GLU A 262 24.28 -6.04 9.65
N ILE A 263 23.81 -4.79 9.52
CA ILE A 263 22.87 -4.42 8.45
C ILE A 263 23.52 -4.60 7.08
N ALA A 264 24.78 -4.16 6.88
CA ALA A 264 25.48 -4.33 5.62
C ALA A 264 25.53 -5.81 5.21
N ASN A 265 25.88 -6.70 6.13
CA ASN A 265 25.90 -8.14 5.89
C ASN A 265 24.52 -8.71 5.53
N LEU A 266 23.47 -8.29 6.25
CA LEU A 266 22.08 -8.74 6.00
C LEU A 266 21.54 -8.32 4.64
N VAL A 267 21.91 -7.14 4.15
CA VAL A 267 21.40 -6.62 2.88
C VAL A 267 22.34 -6.85 1.70
N GLY A 268 23.50 -7.47 1.92
CA GLY A 268 24.46 -7.89 0.87
C GLY A 268 25.48 -6.84 0.48
N PHE A 269 25.78 -5.86 1.34
CA PHE A 269 26.97 -4.99 1.21
C PHE A 269 28.19 -5.65 1.87
N VAL A 270 29.37 -5.22 1.44
CA VAL A 270 30.64 -5.79 1.94
C VAL A 270 30.91 -5.38 3.39
N ASP A 271 30.66 -4.11 3.72
CA ASP A 271 30.92 -3.50 5.03
C ASP A 271 30.11 -2.22 5.29
N ALA A 272 30.23 -1.67 6.50
CA ALA A 272 29.56 -0.44 6.93
C ALA A 272 29.98 0.79 6.09
N SER A 273 31.21 0.85 5.61
CA SER A 273 31.67 1.98 4.80
C SER A 273 31.03 1.98 3.43
N HIS A 274 30.90 0.79 2.83
CA HIS A 274 30.28 0.62 1.52
C HIS A 274 28.79 0.93 1.56
N ILE A 275 28.04 0.41 2.53
CA ILE A 275 26.62 0.77 2.70
C ILE A 275 26.45 2.25 2.99
N SER A 276 27.27 2.86 3.86
CA SER A 276 27.19 4.27 4.22
C SER A 276 27.33 5.18 2.98
N LYS A 277 28.30 4.88 2.11
CA LYS A 277 28.51 5.63 0.85
C LYS A 277 27.28 5.58 -0.05
N HIS A 278 26.70 4.41 -0.26
CA HIS A 278 25.52 4.24 -1.11
C HIS A 278 24.25 4.80 -0.46
N PHE A 279 24.16 4.71 0.86
CA PHE A 279 23.05 5.27 1.63
C PHE A 279 23.02 6.81 1.50
N VAL A 280 24.15 7.47 1.74
CA VAL A 280 24.26 8.94 1.57
C VAL A 280 23.96 9.35 0.13
N ALA A 281 24.47 8.60 -0.86
CA ALA A 281 24.21 8.91 -2.27
C ALA A 281 22.72 8.78 -2.66
N LYS A 282 21.96 7.86 -2.04
CA LYS A 282 20.53 7.67 -2.33
C LYS A 282 19.62 8.52 -1.43
N VAL A 283 19.91 8.57 -0.12
CA VAL A 283 19.02 9.14 0.91
C VAL A 283 19.40 10.58 1.28
N GLY A 284 20.64 10.99 0.95
CA GLY A 284 21.15 12.35 1.23
C GLY A 284 21.71 12.55 2.64
N ILE A 285 21.51 11.60 3.56
CA ILE A 285 21.99 11.66 4.94
C ILE A 285 22.66 10.35 5.35
N THR A 286 23.47 10.39 6.42
CA THR A 286 24.15 9.18 6.90
C THR A 286 23.15 8.19 7.53
N PRO A 287 23.42 6.87 7.50
CA PRO A 287 22.58 5.86 8.13
C PRO A 287 22.28 6.15 9.61
N MET A 288 23.28 6.64 10.35
CA MET A 288 23.09 6.96 11.77
C MET A 288 22.20 8.17 11.99
N ASN A 289 22.29 9.20 11.14
CA ASN A 289 21.37 10.32 11.17
C ASN A 289 19.96 9.90 10.78
N TYR A 290 19.83 9.04 9.77
CA TYR A 290 18.56 8.46 9.37
C TYR A 290 17.90 7.72 10.54
N ARG A 291 18.62 6.81 11.20
CA ARG A 291 18.15 6.13 12.41
C ARG A 291 17.70 7.13 13.48
N LYS A 292 18.55 8.13 13.81
CA LYS A 292 18.25 9.13 14.84
C LYS A 292 16.97 9.93 14.56
N ILE A 293 16.72 10.24 13.30
CA ILE A 293 15.57 11.03 12.87
C ILE A 293 14.29 10.18 12.92
N TYR A 294 14.32 9.01 12.30
CA TYR A 294 13.12 8.20 12.11
C TYR A 294 12.82 7.25 13.28
N SER A 295 13.80 6.90 14.11
CA SER A 295 13.55 6.15 15.36
C SER A 295 13.16 7.02 16.55
N LYS A 296 13.41 8.33 16.52
CA LYS A 296 13.23 9.24 17.69
C LYS A 296 12.58 10.57 17.38
N SER A 297 11.67 10.73 16.44
CA SER A 297 10.98 12.03 16.35
C SER A 297 11.24 12.92 15.13
N LYS A 298 10.17 13.35 14.55
CA LYS A 298 9.91 14.47 13.66
C LYS A 298 10.66 15.74 14.09
N ASN A 299 11.84 16.05 13.56
CA ASN A 299 12.21 17.49 13.42
C ASN A 299 13.50 17.69 12.61
N ASN A 300 13.42 18.58 11.63
CA ASN A 300 14.46 19.37 10.95
C ASN A 300 15.44 18.64 10.02
N LEU A 301 15.03 18.51 8.77
CA LEU A 301 15.93 18.35 7.63
C LEU A 301 15.53 19.30 6.51
N ASN A 302 16.49 19.70 5.67
CA ASN A 302 16.20 20.39 4.42
C ASN A 302 15.23 19.57 3.58
N PRO A 303 14.18 20.16 2.98
CA PRO A 303 13.13 19.43 2.30
C PRO A 303 13.71 18.64 1.11
N THR A 304 13.66 17.32 1.20
CA THR A 304 13.83 16.45 0.05
C THR A 304 12.50 16.40 -0.71
N ASP A 305 12.49 15.89 -1.93
CA ASP A 305 11.27 15.67 -2.71
C ASP A 305 10.19 14.92 -1.91
N LYS A 306 10.61 13.95 -1.11
CA LYS A 306 9.76 13.18 -0.20
C LYS A 306 9.19 14.06 0.90
N ASP A 307 10.01 14.88 1.53
CA ASP A 307 9.59 15.78 2.60
C ASP A 307 8.56 16.81 2.09
N VAL A 308 8.70 17.27 0.85
CA VAL A 308 7.70 18.13 0.20
C VAL A 308 6.36 17.40 0.06
N ALA A 309 6.35 16.16 -0.45
CA ALA A 309 5.12 15.37 -0.60
C ALA A 309 4.46 15.10 0.76
N PHE A 310 5.26 14.77 1.80
CA PHE A 310 4.77 14.64 3.18
C PHE A 310 4.23 15.95 3.73
N ALA A 311 4.95 17.05 3.57
CA ALA A 311 4.54 18.35 4.05
C ALA A 311 3.21 18.79 3.43
N VAL A 312 3.03 18.58 2.10
CA VAL A 312 1.75 18.85 1.42
C VAL A 312 0.65 17.96 1.99
N THR A 313 0.92 16.66 2.12
CA THR A 313 -0.06 15.71 2.63
C THR A 313 -0.47 16.09 4.06
N ASP A 314 0.50 16.35 4.93
CA ASP A 314 0.27 16.80 6.31
C ASP A 314 -0.52 18.11 6.38
N TYR A 315 -0.16 19.08 5.53
CA TYR A 315 -0.89 20.34 5.42
C TYR A 315 -2.35 20.12 5.03
N LEU A 316 -2.62 19.28 4.03
CA LEU A 316 -3.98 18.98 3.59
C LEU A 316 -4.81 18.30 4.69
N PHE A 317 -4.23 17.35 5.41
CA PHE A 317 -4.93 16.71 6.53
C PHE A 317 -5.27 17.67 7.67
N LYS A 318 -4.40 18.64 7.95
CA LYS A 318 -4.63 19.64 9.01
C LYS A 318 -5.63 20.72 8.62
N ASN A 319 -5.75 21.00 7.32
CA ASN A 319 -6.48 22.15 6.82
C ASN A 319 -7.58 21.81 5.81
N TYR A 320 -7.95 20.55 5.60
CA TYR A 320 -8.94 20.13 4.58
C TYR A 320 -10.29 20.83 4.72
N GLN A 321 -10.66 21.31 5.92
CA GLN A 321 -11.88 22.03 6.21
C GLN A 321 -11.90 23.45 5.61
N ASP A 322 -10.74 24.02 5.35
CA ASP A 322 -10.66 25.34 4.72
C ASP A 322 -11.05 25.26 3.23
N SER A 323 -12.20 25.85 2.90
CA SER A 323 -12.72 25.87 1.51
C SER A 323 -11.87 26.71 0.56
N ALA A 324 -10.96 27.57 1.07
CA ALA A 324 -10.12 28.47 0.29
C ALA A 324 -8.76 27.84 -0.09
N ILE A 325 -8.46 26.61 0.35
CA ILE A 325 -7.21 25.93 0.00
C ILE A 325 -7.05 25.81 -1.52
N THR A 326 -5.91 26.26 -2.03
CA THR A 326 -5.52 26.14 -3.44
C THR A 326 -4.14 25.51 -3.58
N ALA A 327 -3.94 24.76 -4.68
CA ALA A 327 -2.63 24.20 -5.02
C ALA A 327 -1.52 25.26 -5.10
N SER A 328 -1.85 26.43 -5.63
CA SER A 328 -0.90 27.54 -5.79
C SER A 328 -0.43 28.08 -4.43
N ALA A 329 -1.34 28.27 -3.47
CA ALA A 329 -0.99 28.78 -2.14
C ALA A 329 -0.08 27.80 -1.40
N VAL A 330 -0.41 26.51 -1.42
CA VAL A 330 0.37 25.47 -0.73
C VAL A 330 1.73 25.27 -1.38
N ALA A 331 1.81 25.24 -2.71
CA ALA A 331 3.08 25.12 -3.43
C ALA A 331 4.01 26.31 -3.13
N SER A 332 3.44 27.54 -3.14
CA SER A 332 4.19 28.77 -2.80
C SER A 332 4.74 28.73 -1.38
N GLN A 333 3.94 28.26 -0.41
CA GLN A 333 4.37 28.14 1.00
C GLN A 333 5.54 27.18 1.19
N LEU A 334 5.60 26.13 0.35
CA LEU A 334 6.68 25.12 0.39
C LEU A 334 7.84 25.43 -0.56
N GLY A 335 7.80 26.57 -1.26
CA GLY A 335 8.86 26.99 -2.17
C GLY A 335 9.02 26.16 -3.43
N VAL A 336 7.95 25.47 -3.87
CA VAL A 336 7.94 24.64 -5.08
C VAL A 336 6.90 25.11 -6.09
N SER A 337 7.05 24.74 -7.36
CA SER A 337 6.01 24.99 -8.37
C SER A 337 4.82 24.04 -8.19
N VAL A 338 3.62 24.46 -8.62
CA VAL A 338 2.42 23.57 -8.63
C VAL A 338 2.66 22.30 -9.44
N THR A 339 3.38 22.42 -10.56
CA THR A 339 3.73 21.28 -11.41
C THR A 339 4.63 20.29 -10.66
N GLU A 340 5.64 20.79 -9.99
CA GLU A 340 6.57 19.97 -9.20
C GLU A 340 5.85 19.33 -8.01
N MET A 341 5.07 20.09 -7.25
CA MET A 341 4.25 19.56 -6.17
C MET A 341 3.35 18.41 -6.64
N ASN A 342 2.64 18.59 -7.76
CA ASN A 342 1.78 17.53 -8.30
C ASN A 342 2.57 16.33 -8.81
N ARG A 343 3.76 16.53 -9.36
CA ARG A 343 4.67 15.45 -9.76
C ARG A 343 5.06 14.62 -8.55
N LEU A 344 5.45 15.26 -7.45
CA LEU A 344 5.83 14.60 -6.21
C LEU A 344 4.65 13.89 -5.55
N LEU A 345 3.48 14.52 -5.51
CA LEU A 345 2.27 13.90 -4.98
C LEU A 345 1.83 12.69 -5.79
N LEU A 346 1.88 12.75 -7.12
CA LEU A 346 1.61 11.58 -7.98
C LEU A 346 2.59 10.46 -7.73
N TYR A 347 3.87 10.81 -7.52
CA TYR A 347 4.92 9.84 -7.29
C TYR A 347 4.82 9.17 -5.91
N TYR A 348 4.60 9.97 -4.85
CA TYR A 348 4.61 9.48 -3.47
C TYR A 348 3.23 9.11 -2.92
N ALA A 349 2.16 9.77 -3.34
CA ALA A 349 0.80 9.59 -2.84
C ALA A 349 -0.19 9.06 -3.89
N GLU A 350 0.27 8.77 -5.11
CA GLU A 350 -0.55 8.27 -6.23
C GLU A 350 -1.71 9.19 -6.63
N LYS A 351 -1.74 10.42 -6.13
CA LYS A 351 -2.80 11.41 -6.36
C LYS A 351 -2.20 12.79 -6.59
N ASN A 352 -2.79 13.58 -7.49
CA ASN A 352 -2.49 15.00 -7.56
C ASN A 352 -3.15 15.74 -6.38
N PHE A 353 -2.82 17.01 -6.21
CA PHE A 353 -3.30 17.85 -5.11
C PHE A 353 -4.83 17.84 -4.95
N GLU A 354 -5.57 18.10 -6.05
CA GLU A 354 -7.03 18.15 -6.01
C GLU A 354 -7.65 16.78 -5.69
N THR A 355 -7.12 15.74 -6.31
CA THR A 355 -7.58 14.36 -6.05
C THR A 355 -7.33 13.97 -4.60
N LEU A 356 -6.16 14.31 -4.05
CA LEU A 356 -5.82 14.02 -2.65
C LEU A 356 -6.71 14.81 -1.68
N LEU A 357 -6.92 16.11 -1.92
CA LEU A 357 -7.78 16.94 -1.09
C LEU A 357 -9.23 16.43 -1.09
N ASN A 358 -9.79 16.16 -2.27
CA ASN A 358 -11.15 15.63 -2.37
C ASN A 358 -11.28 14.23 -1.74
N TYR A 359 -10.25 13.39 -1.88
CA TYR A 359 -10.19 12.08 -1.25
C TYR A 359 -10.25 12.19 0.28
N ILE A 360 -9.44 13.07 0.88
CA ILE A 360 -9.47 13.33 2.32
C ILE A 360 -10.85 13.83 2.77
N ARG A 361 -11.40 14.82 2.08
CA ARG A 361 -12.71 15.41 2.39
C ARG A 361 -13.84 14.40 2.33
N VAL A 362 -13.90 13.58 1.28
CA VAL A 362 -14.96 12.57 1.14
C VAL A 362 -14.85 11.49 2.22
N ASN A 363 -13.65 11.03 2.53
CA ASN A 363 -13.47 10.04 3.61
C ASN A 363 -13.87 10.61 4.98
N LYS A 364 -13.54 11.87 5.25
CA LYS A 364 -14.03 12.57 6.46
C LYS A 364 -15.55 12.74 6.47
N ALA A 365 -16.15 13.01 5.33
CA ALA A 365 -17.61 13.06 5.22
C ALA A 365 -18.25 11.68 5.49
N CYS A 366 -17.68 10.59 4.99
CA CYS A 366 -18.15 9.24 5.32
C CYS A 366 -18.09 8.96 6.83
N GLU A 367 -17.02 9.40 7.50
CA GLU A 367 -16.87 9.29 8.94
C GLU A 367 -17.96 10.07 9.67
N LEU A 368 -18.20 11.34 9.32
CA LEU A 368 -19.23 12.17 9.93
C LEU A 368 -20.65 11.62 9.68
N LEU A 369 -20.94 11.19 8.46
CA LEU A 369 -22.24 10.59 8.10
C LEU A 369 -22.52 9.29 8.89
N THR A 370 -21.49 8.60 9.32
CA THR A 370 -21.59 7.34 10.09
C THR A 370 -21.71 7.58 11.61
N SER A 371 -21.05 8.65 12.09
CA SER A 371 -20.88 8.91 13.52
C SER A 371 -21.80 10.02 14.08
N THR A 372 -22.45 10.80 13.21
CA THR A 372 -23.28 11.94 13.59
C THR A 372 -24.60 11.98 12.84
N ASP A 373 -25.58 12.73 13.38
CA ASP A 373 -26.87 13.01 12.75
C ASP A 373 -26.87 14.35 11.98
N TYR A 374 -25.71 14.88 11.65
CA TYR A 374 -25.58 16.16 10.92
C TYR A 374 -26.31 16.07 9.58
N LEU A 375 -26.93 17.19 9.17
CA LEU A 375 -27.51 17.26 7.84
C LEU A 375 -26.41 17.14 6.78
N VAL A 376 -26.75 16.63 5.61
CA VAL A 376 -25.79 16.46 4.51
C VAL A 376 -25.13 17.79 4.12
N ILE A 377 -25.87 18.89 4.23
CA ILE A 377 -25.33 20.23 3.98
C ILE A 377 -24.27 20.62 5.03
N ASP A 378 -24.52 20.31 6.30
CA ASP A 378 -23.59 20.64 7.38
C ASP A 378 -22.31 19.79 7.26
N VAL A 379 -22.47 18.50 6.92
CA VAL A 379 -21.32 17.65 6.63
C VAL A 379 -20.49 18.20 5.46
N ALA A 380 -21.13 18.67 4.37
CA ALA A 380 -20.42 19.24 3.24
C ALA A 380 -19.60 20.50 3.62
N LEU A 381 -20.18 21.37 4.42
CA LEU A 381 -19.50 22.57 4.93
C LEU A 381 -18.36 22.22 5.90
N GLU A 382 -18.60 21.30 6.82
CA GLU A 382 -17.63 20.85 7.83
C GLU A 382 -16.37 20.24 7.19
N VAL A 383 -16.53 19.52 6.09
CA VAL A 383 -15.38 18.94 5.37
C VAL A 383 -14.78 19.88 4.31
N GLY A 384 -15.16 21.15 4.29
CA GLY A 384 -14.52 22.20 3.50
C GLY A 384 -15.05 22.39 2.08
N TYR A 385 -16.26 21.90 1.74
CA TYR A 385 -16.89 22.26 0.48
C TYR A 385 -17.73 23.54 0.64
N SER A 386 -17.49 24.51 -0.21
CA SER A 386 -18.29 25.74 -0.29
C SER A 386 -19.63 25.54 -1.00
N ASN A 387 -19.83 24.39 -1.68
CA ASN A 387 -21.01 24.11 -2.49
C ASN A 387 -21.41 22.64 -2.36
N VAL A 388 -22.65 22.40 -1.90
CA VAL A 388 -23.21 21.06 -1.71
C VAL A 388 -23.30 20.26 -3.02
N LYS A 389 -23.52 20.93 -4.17
CA LYS A 389 -23.53 20.25 -5.48
C LYS A 389 -22.17 19.64 -5.80
N THR A 390 -21.09 20.40 -5.57
CA THR A 390 -19.71 19.92 -5.76
C THR A 390 -19.40 18.79 -4.76
N PHE A 391 -19.84 18.91 -3.52
CA PHE A 391 -19.73 17.84 -2.53
C PHE A 391 -20.41 16.55 -3.01
N ASN A 392 -21.69 16.61 -3.36
CA ASN A 392 -22.45 15.44 -3.80
C ASN A 392 -21.80 14.78 -5.03
N MET A 393 -21.32 15.57 -5.99
CA MET A 393 -20.63 15.06 -7.17
C MET A 393 -19.34 14.30 -6.78
N ASN A 394 -18.50 14.89 -5.93
CA ASN A 394 -17.28 14.23 -5.46
C ASN A 394 -17.61 13.04 -4.57
N PHE A 395 -18.57 13.16 -3.66
CA PHE A 395 -19.00 12.06 -2.79
C PHE A 395 -19.46 10.86 -3.62
N TYR A 396 -20.36 11.09 -4.59
CA TYR A 396 -20.79 10.05 -5.53
C TYR A 396 -19.63 9.49 -6.36
N LYS A 397 -18.70 10.37 -6.77
CA LYS A 397 -17.49 9.96 -7.49
C LYS A 397 -16.71 8.88 -6.77
N TYR A 398 -16.49 9.01 -5.45
CA TYR A 398 -15.69 8.10 -4.64
C TYR A 398 -16.50 6.94 -4.05
N THR A 399 -17.74 7.16 -3.63
CA THR A 399 -18.56 6.16 -2.91
C THR A 399 -19.57 5.42 -3.78
N LYS A 400 -19.90 5.97 -4.98
CA LYS A 400 -20.99 5.53 -5.87
C LYS A 400 -22.37 5.53 -5.23
N MET A 401 -22.52 6.27 -4.16
CA MET A 401 -23.77 6.51 -3.45
C MET A 401 -23.92 8.00 -3.21
N THR A 402 -25.14 8.48 -3.11
CA THR A 402 -25.37 9.78 -2.53
C THR A 402 -25.06 9.75 -1.02
N PRO A 403 -24.74 10.89 -0.40
CA PRO A 403 -24.52 10.94 1.05
C PRO A 403 -25.69 10.38 1.87
N THR A 404 -26.92 10.58 1.43
CA THR A 404 -28.11 10.05 2.08
C THR A 404 -28.19 8.53 1.96
N GLU A 405 -28.07 7.97 0.75
CA GLU A 405 -28.03 6.52 0.54
C GLU A 405 -26.90 5.85 1.32
N PHE A 406 -25.75 6.49 1.42
CA PHE A 406 -24.61 6.00 2.19
C PHE A 406 -24.97 5.89 3.68
N ARG A 407 -25.60 6.91 4.27
CA ARG A 407 -26.06 6.92 5.65
C ARG A 407 -27.11 5.83 5.92
N ASP A 408 -28.12 5.77 5.06
CA ASP A 408 -29.23 4.82 5.20
C ASP A 408 -28.73 3.37 5.18
N ARG A 409 -27.81 3.04 4.28
CA ARG A 409 -27.22 1.71 4.17
C ARG A 409 -26.49 1.28 5.42
N ILE A 410 -25.74 2.19 6.06
CA ILE A 410 -25.00 1.89 7.29
C ILE A 410 -25.96 1.74 8.48
N THR A 411 -27.01 2.55 8.52
CA THR A 411 -28.04 2.46 9.58
C THR A 411 -28.78 1.11 9.52
N LEU A 412 -29.11 0.64 8.32
CA LEU A 412 -29.74 -0.69 8.12
C LEU A 412 -28.80 -1.83 8.55
N GLN A 413 -27.51 -1.76 8.24
CA GLN A 413 -26.54 -2.76 8.67
C GLN A 413 -26.36 -2.81 10.20
N LYS A 414 -26.48 -1.68 10.89
CA LYS A 414 -26.42 -1.62 12.35
C LYS A 414 -27.69 -2.22 13.01
N SER A 415 -28.88 -2.06 12.39
CA SER A 415 -30.14 -2.64 12.90
C SER A 415 -30.19 -4.17 12.74
N ASP A 416 -29.75 -4.71 11.60
CA ASP A 416 -29.70 -6.16 11.36
C ASP A 416 -28.68 -6.88 12.26
N GLY A 417 -27.56 -6.21 12.57
CA GLY A 417 -26.53 -6.71 13.50
C GLY A 417 -27.04 -6.79 14.95
N SER A 418 -27.95 -5.88 15.35
CA SER A 418 -28.50 -5.86 16.70
C SER A 418 -29.62 -6.91 16.92
N GLU A 419 -30.42 -7.24 15.90
CA GLU A 419 -31.43 -8.27 16.00
C GLU A 419 -30.84 -9.69 16.06
N THR A 420 -29.73 -9.94 15.40
CA THR A 420 -29.04 -11.24 15.48
C THR A 420 -28.34 -11.47 16.81
N ALA A 421 -27.84 -10.41 17.47
CA ALA A 421 -27.28 -10.49 18.82
C ALA A 421 -28.35 -10.71 19.91
N GLY A 422 -29.54 -10.10 19.76
CA GLY A 422 -30.68 -10.28 20.69
C GLY A 422 -31.28 -11.68 20.64
N ARG A 423 -31.33 -12.32 19.48
CA ARG A 423 -31.86 -13.71 19.36
C ARG A 423 -30.92 -14.78 19.93
N LYS A 424 -29.60 -14.55 19.96
CA LYS A 424 -28.64 -15.48 20.58
C LYS A 424 -28.65 -15.44 22.12
N SER A 425 -29.03 -14.31 22.72
CA SER A 425 -29.13 -14.18 24.19
C SER A 425 -30.45 -14.76 24.76
N ALA A 426 -31.52 -14.72 24.00
CA ALA A 426 -32.81 -15.26 24.43
C ALA A 426 -32.85 -16.81 24.46
N ASN A 427 -32.05 -17.47 23.60
CA ASN A 427 -32.02 -18.95 23.53
C ASN A 427 -31.08 -19.62 24.57
N ARG A 428 -30.35 -18.82 25.39
CA ARG A 428 -29.50 -19.34 26.49
C ARG A 428 -30.15 -19.29 27.88
N ARG A 429 -31.37 -18.75 27.99
CA ARG A 429 -32.11 -18.71 29.28
C ARG A 429 -33.26 -19.72 29.37
N GLY A 430 -33.35 -20.66 28.44
CA GLY A 430 -34.40 -21.68 28.39
C GLY A 430 -33.86 -23.11 28.31
N ARG A 431 -32.77 -23.42 29.04
CA ARG A 431 -32.40 -24.81 29.34
C ARG A 431 -31.79 -24.90 30.73
#